data_c04ac7e30d565a4a498d3dee238d8f5b
#
_entry.id   c04ac7e30d565a4a498d3dee238d8f5b
#
_cell.length_a   1.000
_cell.length_b   1.000
_cell.length_c   1.000
_cell.angle_alpha   90.00
_cell.angle_beta   90.00
_cell.angle_gamma   90.00
#
_symmetry.space_group_name_H-M   'P 1'
#
loop_
_entity.id
_entity.type
_entity.pdbx_description
1 polymer ?
#
loop_
_entity_poly.entity_id
_entity_poly.type
_entity_poly.pdbx_seq_one_letter_code
_entity_poly.pdbx_strand_id
1 'polypeptide(L)'
;MAEKTSDPKRDAAIREESRRLHRLQLTISLVMRVISEGDLPFEEASEMVAATRRVALNLFPGKELAFDLLYRPRLQRLLVSKYRLH
;
A
#
# COMPACT_ATOMS: atom_id res chain seq x y z
N MET A 1 16.42 -33.01 17.60
CA MET A 1 16.54 -31.60 17.57
C MET A 1 16.29 -31.03 16.21
N ALA A 2 15.45 -30.06 16.16
CA ALA A 2 15.11 -29.47 14.90
C ALA A 2 16.21 -28.53 14.43
N GLU A 3 16.81 -28.86 13.34
CA GLU A 3 17.79 -28.01 12.73
C GLU A 3 17.12 -26.98 11.89
N LYS A 4 17.32 -25.75 12.23
CA LYS A 4 16.84 -24.72 11.40
C LYS A 4 17.81 -24.53 10.26
N THR A 5 17.47 -25.14 9.13
CA THR A 5 18.32 -25.05 7.97
C THR A 5 18.08 -23.72 7.31
N SER A 6 19.10 -22.88 7.26
CA SER A 6 19.01 -21.62 6.56
C SER A 6 19.33 -21.83 5.10
N ASP A 7 18.41 -21.47 4.24
CA ASP A 7 18.64 -21.41 2.81
C ASP A 7 18.93 -19.95 2.47
N PRO A 8 20.17 -19.59 2.09
CA PRO A 8 20.50 -18.19 1.84
C PRO A 8 19.64 -17.55 0.77
N LYS A 9 19.25 -18.30 -0.26
CA LYS A 9 18.39 -17.77 -1.31
C LYS A 9 16.98 -17.50 -0.80
N ARG A 10 16.46 -18.42 0.01
CA ARG A 10 15.13 -18.25 0.61
C ARG A 10 15.12 -17.09 1.59
N ASP A 11 16.17 -17.00 2.41
CA ASP A 11 16.27 -15.92 3.39
C ASP A 11 16.36 -14.56 2.71
N ALA A 12 17.11 -14.48 1.63
CA ALA A 12 17.23 -13.25 0.86
C ALA A 12 15.88 -12.87 0.22
N ALA A 13 15.16 -13.86 -0.29
CA ALA A 13 13.85 -13.60 -0.88
C ALA A 13 12.85 -13.11 0.16
N ILE A 14 12.86 -13.70 1.35
CA ILE A 14 11.98 -13.27 2.44
C ILE A 14 12.31 -11.85 2.86
N ARG A 15 13.59 -11.52 2.99
CA ARG A 15 14.00 -10.16 3.37
C ARG A 15 13.59 -9.15 2.31
N GLU A 16 13.73 -9.51 1.04
CA GLU A 16 13.36 -8.63 -0.06
C GLU A 16 11.86 -8.38 -0.07
N GLU A 17 11.06 -9.41 0.14
CA GLU A 17 9.62 -9.27 0.21
C GLU A 17 9.20 -8.44 1.41
N SER A 18 9.86 -8.62 2.55
CA SER A 18 9.58 -7.83 3.74
C SER A 18 9.88 -6.35 3.51
N ARG A 19 10.97 -6.06 2.79
CA ARG A 19 11.29 -4.67 2.45
C ARG A 19 10.23 -4.05 1.55
N ARG A 20 9.76 -4.80 0.56
CA ARG A 20 8.71 -4.30 -0.34
C ARG A 20 7.41 -4.06 0.41
N LEU A 21 7.05 -4.98 1.31
CA LEU A 21 5.85 -4.82 2.11
C LEU A 21 5.97 -3.60 3.03
N HIS A 22 7.12 -3.43 3.67
CA HIS A 22 7.34 -2.28 4.53
C HIS A 22 7.24 -0.97 3.74
N ARG A 23 7.83 -0.94 2.54
CA ARG A 23 7.75 0.23 1.67
C ARG A 23 6.31 0.54 1.28
N LEU A 24 5.54 -0.51 0.96
CA LEU A 24 4.13 -0.32 0.63
C LEU A 24 3.36 0.25 1.82
N GLN A 25 3.57 -0.30 3.01
CA GLN A 25 2.88 0.17 4.20
C GLN A 25 3.22 1.61 4.53
N LEU A 26 4.48 2.00 4.37
CA LEU A 26 4.90 3.38 4.57
C LEU A 26 4.24 4.30 3.55
N THR A 27 4.18 3.86 2.28
CA THR A 27 3.55 4.64 1.22
C THR A 27 2.07 4.86 1.52
N ILE A 28 1.37 3.80 1.88
CA ILE A 28 -0.06 3.88 2.21
C ILE A 28 -0.27 4.84 3.39
N SER A 29 0.52 4.67 4.44
CA SER A 29 0.39 5.53 5.64
C SER A 29 0.65 7.00 5.31
N LEU A 30 1.67 7.26 4.50
CA LEU A 30 2.00 8.62 4.09
C LEU A 30 0.88 9.24 3.27
N VAL A 31 0.36 8.49 2.29
CA VAL A 31 -0.73 8.97 1.44
C VAL A 31 -1.97 9.27 2.29
N MET A 32 -2.32 8.36 3.20
CA MET A 32 -3.47 8.58 4.07
C MET A 32 -3.30 9.82 4.94
N ARG A 33 -2.09 10.05 5.45
CA ARG A 33 -1.81 11.23 6.26
C ARG A 33 -1.91 12.51 5.43
N VAL A 34 -1.32 12.51 4.23
CA VAL A 34 -1.37 13.67 3.35
C VAL A 34 -2.81 14.03 3.01
N ILE A 35 -3.62 13.02 2.70
CA ILE A 35 -5.02 13.25 2.35
C ILE A 35 -5.81 13.75 3.57
N SER A 36 -5.63 13.11 4.73
CA SER A 36 -6.44 13.45 5.91
C SER A 36 -6.05 14.79 6.53
N GLU A 37 -4.77 15.15 6.50
CA GLU A 37 -4.28 16.38 7.13
C GLU A 37 -4.06 17.50 6.13
N GLY A 38 -3.96 17.20 4.86
CA GLY A 38 -3.71 18.18 3.83
C GLY A 38 -4.98 18.87 3.37
N ASP A 39 -4.77 19.88 2.54
CA ASP A 39 -5.87 20.69 2.03
C ASP A 39 -5.97 20.49 0.51
N LEU A 40 -5.97 19.24 0.09
CA LEU A 40 -6.00 18.89 -1.32
C LEU A 40 -7.42 18.93 -1.88
N PRO A 41 -7.60 19.41 -3.12
CA PRO A 41 -8.87 19.19 -3.82
C PRO A 41 -9.11 17.69 -4.00
N PHE A 42 -10.39 17.33 -4.11
CA PHE A 42 -10.77 15.93 -4.26
C PHE A 42 -10.08 15.26 -5.44
N GLU A 43 -9.95 15.96 -6.57
CA GLU A 43 -9.36 15.41 -7.77
C GLU A 43 -7.89 15.04 -7.54
N GLU A 44 -7.16 15.86 -6.80
CA GLU A 44 -5.76 15.55 -6.48
C GLU A 44 -5.66 14.38 -5.51
N ALA A 45 -6.52 14.34 -4.51
CA ALA A 45 -6.54 13.21 -3.57
C ALA A 45 -6.88 11.91 -4.28
N SER A 46 -7.86 11.95 -5.19
CA SER A 46 -8.25 10.80 -5.97
C SER A 46 -7.10 10.30 -6.86
N GLU A 47 -6.39 11.24 -7.50
CA GLU A 47 -5.22 10.89 -8.31
C GLU A 47 -4.12 10.28 -7.46
N MET A 48 -3.94 10.79 -6.25
CA MET A 48 -2.95 10.25 -5.32
C MET A 48 -3.27 8.81 -4.96
N VAL A 49 -4.55 8.49 -4.75
CA VAL A 49 -4.98 7.11 -4.49
C VAL A 49 -4.68 6.22 -5.69
N ALA A 50 -4.98 6.70 -6.90
CA ALA A 50 -4.69 5.94 -8.11
C ALA A 50 -3.18 5.71 -8.28
N ALA A 51 -2.38 6.73 -8.00
CA ALA A 51 -0.92 6.61 -8.08
C ALA A 51 -0.39 5.62 -7.04
N THR A 52 -1.00 5.60 -5.85
CA THR A 52 -0.63 4.64 -4.80
C THR A 52 -0.85 3.21 -5.28
N ARG A 53 -1.96 2.96 -5.97
CA ARG A 53 -2.22 1.64 -6.52
C ARG A 53 -1.15 1.25 -7.54
N ARG A 54 -0.76 2.18 -8.40
CA ARG A 54 0.31 1.91 -9.38
C ARG A 54 1.62 1.57 -8.70
N VAL A 55 1.99 2.30 -7.65
CA VAL A 55 3.19 2.00 -6.87
C VAL A 55 3.10 0.61 -6.25
N ALA A 56 1.95 0.29 -5.65
CA ALA A 56 1.75 -1.02 -5.03
C ALA A 56 1.93 -2.15 -6.04
N LEU A 57 1.39 -1.98 -7.24
CA LEU A 57 1.48 -3.02 -8.27
C LEU A 57 2.87 -3.10 -8.90
N ASN A 58 3.65 -2.02 -8.84
CA ASN A 58 5.06 -2.09 -9.20
C ASN A 58 5.87 -2.87 -8.18
N LEU A 59 5.53 -2.72 -6.90
CA LEU A 59 6.19 -3.48 -5.83
C LEU A 59 5.77 -4.95 -5.82
N PHE A 60 4.51 -5.21 -6.12
CA PHE A 60 3.93 -6.55 -6.08
C PHE A 60 3.15 -6.81 -7.37
N PRO A 61 3.86 -7.12 -8.47
CA PRO A 61 3.19 -7.36 -9.75
C PRO A 61 2.20 -8.53 -9.64
N GLY A 62 1.07 -8.40 -10.28
CA GLY A 62 0.06 -9.45 -10.31
C GLY A 62 -0.81 -9.53 -9.05
N LYS A 63 -0.69 -8.57 -8.13
CA LYS A 63 -1.44 -8.59 -6.87
C LYS A 63 -2.58 -7.57 -6.87
N GLU A 64 -3.17 -7.32 -8.02
CA GLU A 64 -4.27 -6.35 -8.15
C GLU A 64 -5.43 -6.68 -7.21
N LEU A 65 -5.85 -7.94 -7.20
CA LEU A 65 -6.98 -8.33 -6.37
C LEU A 65 -6.67 -8.15 -4.89
N ALA A 66 -5.46 -8.54 -4.47
CA ALA A 66 -5.06 -8.39 -3.08
C ALA A 66 -5.07 -6.92 -2.66
N PHE A 67 -4.54 -6.04 -3.51
CA PHE A 67 -4.56 -4.61 -3.22
C PHE A 67 -5.99 -4.10 -3.11
N ASP A 68 -6.83 -4.47 -4.06
CA ASP A 68 -8.21 -3.99 -4.10
C ASP A 68 -9.06 -4.50 -2.93
N LEU A 69 -8.71 -5.66 -2.38
CA LEU A 69 -9.40 -6.19 -1.21
C LEU A 69 -8.88 -5.64 0.12
N LEU A 70 -7.57 -5.39 0.21
CA LEU A 70 -6.94 -5.03 1.48
C LEU A 70 -6.80 -3.52 1.68
N TYR A 71 -6.42 -2.80 0.65
CA TYR A 71 -6.04 -1.39 0.80
C TYR A 71 -7.04 -0.41 0.18
N ARG A 72 -7.62 -0.78 -0.95
CA ARG A 72 -8.55 0.10 -1.63
C ARG A 72 -9.73 0.52 -0.76
N PRO A 73 -10.36 -0.38 0.02
CA PRO A 73 -11.48 0.05 0.88
C PRO A 73 -11.07 1.09 1.92
N ARG A 74 -9.86 0.98 2.46
CA ARG A 74 -9.37 1.95 3.45
C ARG A 74 -9.18 3.32 2.82
N LEU A 75 -8.59 3.36 1.64
CA LEU A 75 -8.36 4.61 0.91
C LEU A 75 -9.70 5.23 0.47
N GLN A 76 -10.61 4.42 0.00
CA GLN A 76 -11.94 4.89 -0.39
C GLN A 76 -12.72 5.47 0.78
N ARG A 77 -12.67 4.80 1.93
CA ARG A 77 -13.34 5.31 3.13
C ARG A 77 -12.77 6.65 3.56
N LEU A 78 -11.45 6.80 3.43
CA LEU A 78 -10.83 8.07 3.75
C LEU A 78 -11.32 9.19 2.83
N LEU A 79 -11.41 8.91 1.53
CA LEU A 79 -11.92 9.90 0.57
C LEU A 79 -13.37 10.26 0.87
N VAL A 80 -14.20 9.26 1.13
CA VAL A 80 -15.61 9.50 1.45
C VAL A 80 -15.74 10.36 2.71
N SER A 81 -14.98 10.02 3.74
CA SER A 81 -15.01 10.73 5.01
C SER A 81 -14.51 12.17 4.88
N LYS A 82 -13.36 12.33 4.21
CA LYS A 82 -12.70 13.64 4.09
C LYS A 82 -13.52 14.60 3.23
N TYR A 83 -14.06 14.11 2.12
CA TYR A 83 -14.73 14.96 1.14
C TYR A 83 -16.25 14.81 1.18
N ARG A 84 -16.76 14.00 2.11
CA ARG A 84 -18.21 13.80 2.32
C ARG A 84 -18.92 13.37 1.03
N LEU A 85 -18.34 12.39 0.38
CA LEU A 85 -18.94 11.82 -0.83
C LEU A 85 -20.10 10.90 -0.46
N HIS A 86 -21.13 10.92 -1.30
CA HIS A 86 -22.31 10.08 -1.08
C HIS A 86 -22.57 9.17 -2.24
#